data_1bac05e627ef427f2fb5b5b2d512089f
#
_entry.id   1bac05e627ef427f2fb5b5b2d512089f
#
_cell.length_a   1.000
_cell.length_b   1.000
_cell.length_c   1.000
_cell.angle_alpha   90.00
_cell.angle_beta   90.00
_cell.angle_gamma   90.00
#
_symmetry.space_group_name_H-M   'P 1'
#
loop_
_entity.id
_entity.type
_entity.pdbx_description
1 polymer ?
#
loop_
_entity_poly.entity_id
_entity_poly.type
_entity_poly.pdbx_seq_one_letter_code
_entity_poly.pdbx_strand_id
1 'polypeptide(L)'
;MSLAIRTEADLAKLVGQAADRLGLEIQTVQEEFLRDSDRYLSLAAVRSRKDQLVTYPIVAHEFHRDRLMTYPAKLDLEQCGKLQRFVNEEIKREKMYGPNIFIFDLQGELIRVQRGITYEAIWSEIFALTSIFENVVRGELNLPLGTSELIEEDWLVANFDAPLNLDMKHPYLHLFAHEPRYRVLKLTTHKGFVALSRSVNLKAEVIHAIDYLEGVINE
;
A
#
# COMPACT_ATOMS: atom_id res chain seq x y z
N MET A 1 15.84 -26.33 7.36
CA MET A 1 15.12 -25.92 8.58
C MET A 1 13.79 -25.31 8.12
N SER A 2 12.69 -26.05 8.25
CA SER A 2 11.37 -25.63 7.74
C SER A 2 10.74 -24.73 8.81
N LEU A 3 10.58 -23.44 8.52
CA LEU A 3 9.78 -22.54 9.36
C LEU A 3 8.30 -22.85 9.10
N ALA A 4 7.68 -23.56 10.02
CA ALA A 4 6.24 -23.77 9.98
C ALA A 4 5.55 -22.54 10.61
N ILE A 5 5.10 -21.59 9.76
CA ILE A 5 4.19 -20.54 10.18
C ILE A 5 2.83 -21.20 10.42
N ARG A 6 2.41 -21.30 11.68
CA ARG A 6 1.18 -22.00 12.06
C ARG A 6 0.03 -21.08 12.46
N THR A 7 0.32 -19.81 12.76
CA THR A 7 -0.69 -18.85 13.21
C THR A 7 -0.40 -17.44 12.70
N GLU A 8 -1.44 -16.61 12.67
CA GLU A 8 -1.34 -15.18 12.35
C GLU A 8 -0.39 -14.45 13.34
N ALA A 9 -0.35 -14.91 14.60
CA ALA A 9 0.56 -14.40 15.62
C ALA A 9 2.04 -14.72 15.32
N ASP A 10 2.32 -15.88 14.71
CA ASP A 10 3.68 -16.26 14.31
C ASP A 10 4.18 -15.39 13.15
N LEU A 11 3.28 -15.06 12.21
CA LEU A 11 3.57 -14.16 11.11
C LEU A 11 3.83 -12.74 11.63
N ALA A 12 2.97 -12.22 12.50
CA ALA A 12 3.13 -10.90 13.11
C ALA A 12 4.44 -10.79 13.91
N LYS A 13 4.82 -11.85 14.63
CA LYS A 13 6.08 -11.91 15.36
C LYS A 13 7.31 -11.91 14.44
N LEU A 14 7.25 -12.65 13.32
CA LEU A 14 8.32 -12.68 12.32
C LEU A 14 8.46 -11.34 11.60
N VAL A 15 7.34 -10.72 11.24
CA VAL A 15 7.31 -9.38 10.64
C VAL A 15 7.85 -8.34 11.64
N GLY A 16 7.44 -8.40 12.91
CA GLY A 16 7.98 -7.53 13.95
C GLY A 16 9.48 -7.71 14.16
N GLN A 17 9.97 -8.94 14.22
CA GLN A 17 11.41 -9.23 14.33
C GLN A 17 12.21 -8.79 13.09
N ALA A 18 11.61 -8.89 11.90
CA ALA A 18 12.22 -8.38 10.68
C ALA A 18 12.22 -6.83 10.68
N ALA A 19 11.13 -6.21 11.10
CA ALA A 19 11.03 -4.76 11.25
C ALA A 19 12.06 -4.21 12.25
N ASP A 20 12.21 -4.84 13.42
CA ASP A 20 13.19 -4.47 14.44
C ASP A 20 14.64 -4.58 13.93
N ARG A 21 14.96 -5.65 13.19
CA ARG A 21 16.29 -5.84 12.59
C ARG A 21 16.61 -4.83 11.48
N LEU A 22 15.58 -4.34 10.81
CA LEU A 22 15.69 -3.39 9.72
C LEU A 22 15.69 -1.94 10.20
N GLY A 23 15.42 -1.69 11.49
CA GLY A 23 15.14 -0.35 12.01
C GLY A 23 13.95 0.28 11.27
N LEU A 24 13.02 -0.56 10.81
CA LEU A 24 11.79 -0.12 10.17
C LEU A 24 10.83 0.36 11.26
N GLU A 25 10.93 1.62 11.61
CA GLU A 25 9.77 2.30 12.16
C GLU A 25 8.73 2.38 11.04
N ILE A 26 7.52 1.86 11.30
CA ILE A 26 6.35 2.20 10.48
C ILE A 26 6.10 3.67 10.80
N GLN A 27 6.78 4.54 10.09
CA GLN A 27 6.51 5.98 10.22
C GLN A 27 5.12 6.19 9.64
N THR A 28 4.17 6.49 10.50
CA THR A 28 2.97 7.19 10.08
C THR A 28 3.44 8.39 9.28
N VAL A 29 3.03 8.47 8.02
CA VAL A 29 3.27 9.67 7.20
C VAL A 29 2.80 10.84 8.06
N GLN A 30 3.72 11.76 8.38
CA GLN A 30 3.35 12.96 9.11
C GLN A 30 2.34 13.69 8.22
N GLU A 31 1.10 13.76 8.68
CA GLU A 31 -0.05 14.37 7.99
C GLU A 31 0.22 15.81 7.50
N GLU A 32 1.21 16.48 8.08
CA GLU A 32 1.58 17.85 7.73
C GLU A 32 2.17 18.02 6.32
N PHE A 33 2.76 16.98 5.73
CA PHE A 33 3.49 17.12 4.46
C PHE A 33 2.62 16.95 3.21
N LEU A 34 1.43 16.41 3.34
CA LEU A 34 0.55 16.08 2.22
C LEU A 34 -0.59 17.08 2.01
N ARG A 35 -0.71 18.08 2.88
CA ARG A 35 -1.77 19.11 2.79
C ARG A 35 -1.58 20.10 1.64
N ASP A 36 -0.39 20.21 1.07
CA ASP A 36 -0.12 21.14 -0.02
C ASP A 36 -0.42 20.59 -1.42
N SER A 37 -0.62 19.27 -1.56
CA SER A 37 -1.13 18.67 -2.80
C SER A 37 -2.11 17.56 -2.48
N ASP A 38 -3.38 17.75 -2.85
CA ASP A 38 -4.44 16.74 -2.69
C ASP A 38 -4.15 15.45 -3.48
N ARG A 39 -3.15 15.46 -4.36
CA ARG A 39 -2.78 14.34 -5.25
C ARG A 39 -1.29 14.26 -5.49
N TYR A 40 -0.78 13.01 -5.51
CA TYR A 40 0.61 12.73 -5.83
C TYR A 40 0.76 11.31 -6.40
N LEU A 41 1.94 11.00 -6.93
CA LEU A 41 2.30 9.68 -7.43
C LEU A 41 3.31 9.02 -6.50
N SER A 42 3.29 7.71 -6.42
CA SER A 42 4.39 6.97 -5.81
C SER A 42 4.84 5.77 -6.64
N LEU A 43 6.13 5.47 -6.54
CA LEU A 43 6.75 4.28 -7.08
C LEU A 43 7.57 3.63 -5.96
N ALA A 44 7.16 2.42 -5.59
CA ALA A 44 7.87 1.65 -4.60
C ALA A 44 8.91 0.73 -5.26
N ALA A 45 10.02 0.53 -4.58
CA ALA A 45 11.05 -0.41 -5.00
C ALA A 45 11.65 -1.13 -3.80
N VAL A 46 12.03 -2.39 -3.99
CA VAL A 46 12.73 -3.21 -3.00
C VAL A 46 14.02 -3.70 -3.59
N ARG A 47 15.16 -3.41 -2.93
CA ARG A 47 16.46 -3.95 -3.30
C ARG A 47 17.00 -4.85 -2.20
N SER A 48 17.34 -6.10 -2.57
CA SER A 48 17.96 -7.05 -1.66
C SER A 48 19.45 -6.76 -1.49
N ARG A 49 20.07 -7.31 -0.45
CA ARG A 49 21.53 -7.25 -0.26
C ARG A 49 22.33 -8.00 -1.31
N LYS A 50 21.68 -8.82 -2.12
CA LYS A 50 22.25 -9.51 -3.31
C LYS A 50 22.02 -8.74 -4.61
N ASP A 51 21.71 -7.46 -4.50
CA ASP A 51 21.50 -6.55 -5.63
C ASP A 51 20.31 -6.89 -6.55
N GLN A 52 19.43 -7.77 -6.12
CA GLN A 52 18.16 -7.94 -6.81
C GLN A 52 17.29 -6.71 -6.56
N LEU A 53 16.68 -6.19 -7.61
CA LEU A 53 15.84 -5.00 -7.55
C LEU A 53 14.49 -5.30 -8.21
N VAL A 54 13.42 -5.02 -7.50
CA VAL A 54 12.05 -5.06 -8.00
C VAL A 54 11.44 -3.67 -7.82
N THR A 55 10.92 -3.10 -8.90
CA THR A 55 10.12 -1.88 -8.88
C THR A 55 8.66 -2.24 -9.08
N TYR A 56 7.78 -1.56 -8.36
CA TYR A 56 6.34 -1.77 -8.43
C TYR A 56 5.70 -0.82 -9.43
N PRO A 57 4.48 -1.11 -9.89
CA PRO A 57 3.70 -0.18 -10.69
C PRO A 57 3.54 1.17 -10.00
N ILE A 58 3.49 2.23 -10.81
CA ILE A 58 3.24 3.58 -10.30
C ILE A 58 1.78 3.68 -9.90
N VAL A 59 1.53 4.18 -8.71
CA VAL A 59 0.20 4.41 -8.18
C VAL A 59 -0.02 5.89 -7.91
N ALA A 60 -1.25 6.32 -8.05
CA ALA A 60 -1.70 7.65 -7.69
C ALA A 60 -2.36 7.62 -6.32
N HIS A 61 -2.16 8.68 -5.59
CA HIS A 61 -2.75 8.91 -4.28
C HIS A 61 -3.60 10.18 -4.31
N GLU A 62 -4.72 10.15 -3.62
CA GLU A 62 -5.64 11.27 -3.47
C GLU A 62 -6.24 11.26 -2.08
N PHE A 63 -6.38 12.43 -1.45
CA PHE A 63 -7.11 12.55 -0.18
C PHE A 63 -8.58 12.86 -0.43
N HIS A 64 -9.44 12.15 0.27
CA HIS A 64 -10.86 12.42 0.35
C HIS A 64 -11.30 12.42 1.81
N ARG A 65 -11.70 13.59 2.36
CA ARG A 65 -12.09 13.73 3.78
C ARG A 65 -11.07 13.10 4.74
N ASP A 66 -9.78 13.42 4.57
CA ASP A 66 -8.65 12.90 5.35
C ASP A 66 -8.42 11.36 5.19
N ARG A 67 -9.01 10.73 4.19
CA ARG A 67 -8.76 9.34 3.84
C ARG A 67 -7.88 9.25 2.60
N LEU A 68 -6.79 8.50 2.72
CA LEU A 68 -5.89 8.25 1.59
C LEU A 68 -6.53 7.22 0.66
N MET A 69 -6.77 7.61 -0.57
CA MET A 69 -7.20 6.75 -1.66
C MET A 69 -6.02 6.47 -2.57
N THR A 70 -5.79 5.20 -2.89
CA THR A 70 -4.69 4.75 -3.76
C THR A 70 -5.26 3.93 -4.90
N TYR A 71 -4.81 4.22 -6.13
CA TYR A 71 -5.26 3.55 -7.35
C TYR A 71 -4.16 3.56 -8.43
N PRO A 72 -4.23 2.71 -9.47
CA PRO A 72 -3.25 2.69 -10.55
C PRO A 72 -3.11 4.06 -11.22
N ALA A 73 -1.90 4.55 -11.38
CA ALA A 73 -1.66 5.82 -12.05
C ALA A 73 -1.95 5.69 -13.56
N LYS A 74 -2.73 6.64 -14.09
CA LYS A 74 -3.02 6.72 -15.52
C LYS A 74 -1.95 7.57 -16.22
N LEU A 75 -0.79 6.97 -16.45
CA LEU A 75 0.35 7.56 -17.14
C LEU A 75 0.54 6.86 -18.48
N ASP A 76 1.11 7.58 -19.46
CA ASP A 76 1.55 6.94 -20.69
C ASP A 76 2.84 6.11 -20.48
N LEU A 77 3.18 5.29 -21.47
CA LEU A 77 4.34 4.40 -21.41
C LEU A 77 5.67 5.14 -21.28
N GLU A 78 5.78 6.34 -21.87
CA GLU A 78 6.99 7.16 -21.83
C GLU A 78 7.21 7.70 -20.41
N GLN A 79 6.16 8.26 -19.80
CA GLN A 79 6.18 8.76 -18.43
C GLN A 79 6.49 7.64 -17.44
N CYS A 80 5.81 6.49 -17.56
CA CYS A 80 6.10 5.31 -16.72
C CYS A 80 7.56 4.89 -16.85
N GLY A 81 8.06 4.78 -18.09
CA GLY A 81 9.46 4.38 -18.33
C GLY A 81 10.47 5.39 -17.82
N LYS A 82 10.17 6.69 -17.89
CA LYS A 82 11.03 7.76 -17.33
C LYS A 82 11.15 7.62 -15.82
N LEU A 83 10.05 7.51 -15.11
CA LEU A 83 10.05 7.40 -13.64
C LEU A 83 10.69 6.10 -13.15
N GLN A 84 10.43 4.97 -13.81
CA GLN A 84 11.05 3.70 -13.46
C GLN A 84 12.56 3.71 -13.66
N ARG A 85 13.05 4.28 -14.78
CA ARG A 85 14.50 4.43 -15.00
C ARG A 85 15.14 5.31 -13.94
N PHE A 86 14.54 6.48 -13.67
CA PHE A 86 15.01 7.37 -12.63
C PHE A 86 15.16 6.67 -11.28
N VAL A 87 14.13 5.95 -10.82
CA VAL A 87 14.15 5.23 -9.54
C VAL A 87 15.23 4.14 -9.54
N ASN A 88 15.36 3.38 -10.63
CA ASN A 88 16.36 2.32 -10.73
C ASN A 88 17.81 2.87 -10.68
N GLU A 89 18.04 4.01 -11.33
CA GLU A 89 19.34 4.69 -11.32
C GLU A 89 19.64 5.26 -9.93
N GLU A 90 18.66 5.92 -9.31
CA GLU A 90 18.78 6.53 -8.00
C GLU A 90 19.11 5.49 -6.91
N ILE A 91 18.37 4.37 -6.89
CA ILE A 91 18.61 3.27 -5.94
C ILE A 91 20.04 2.70 -6.09
N LYS A 92 20.53 2.57 -7.32
CA LYS A 92 21.88 2.06 -7.57
C LYS A 92 22.94 3.09 -7.17
N ARG A 93 22.74 4.36 -7.55
CA ARG A 93 23.66 5.47 -7.25
C ARG A 93 23.84 5.67 -5.75
N GLU A 94 22.75 5.75 -5.02
CA GLU A 94 22.71 5.99 -3.58
C GLU A 94 22.88 4.70 -2.75
N LYS A 95 23.05 3.55 -3.40
CA LYS A 95 23.18 2.23 -2.75
C LYS A 95 22.07 1.96 -1.74
N MET A 96 20.82 2.30 -2.09
CA MET A 96 19.67 2.09 -1.23
C MET A 96 19.33 0.60 -1.19
N TYR A 97 19.21 0.03 0.01
CA TYR A 97 18.75 -1.34 0.23
C TYR A 97 17.40 -1.35 0.95
N GLY A 98 16.69 -2.48 0.88
CA GLY A 98 15.36 -2.61 1.47
C GLY A 98 14.29 -1.87 0.67
N PRO A 99 13.15 -1.56 1.32
CA PRO A 99 12.04 -0.84 0.70
C PRO A 99 12.33 0.65 0.62
N ASN A 100 12.05 1.24 -0.53
CA ASN A 100 12.11 2.67 -0.77
C ASN A 100 10.88 3.11 -1.56
N ILE A 101 10.23 4.17 -1.12
CA ILE A 101 9.05 4.73 -1.80
C ILE A 101 9.41 6.12 -2.29
N PHE A 102 9.40 6.29 -3.60
CA PHE A 102 9.65 7.55 -4.27
C PHE A 102 8.31 8.25 -4.50
N ILE A 103 8.20 9.46 -4.02
CA ILE A 103 6.99 10.29 -4.12
C ILE A 103 7.26 11.41 -5.10
N PHE A 104 6.37 11.52 -6.08
CA PHE A 104 6.43 12.48 -7.16
C PHE A 104 5.17 13.34 -7.19
N ASP A 105 5.28 14.55 -7.71
CA ASP A 105 4.10 15.32 -8.10
C ASP A 105 3.44 14.72 -9.37
N LEU A 106 2.33 15.31 -9.81
CA LEU A 106 1.64 14.85 -11.01
C LEU A 106 2.40 15.14 -12.31
N GLN A 107 3.41 15.99 -12.28
CA GLN A 107 4.32 16.29 -13.39
C GLN A 107 5.48 15.29 -13.47
N GLY A 108 5.66 14.46 -12.43
CA GLY A 108 6.73 13.46 -12.33
C GLY A 108 8.02 14.02 -11.75
N GLU A 109 7.98 15.18 -11.09
CA GLU A 109 9.11 15.72 -10.37
C GLU A 109 9.18 15.09 -8.96
N LEU A 110 10.39 14.71 -8.54
CA LEU A 110 10.61 14.05 -7.26
C LEU A 110 10.36 15.04 -6.10
N ILE A 111 9.40 14.70 -5.24
CA ILE A 111 9.13 15.46 -4.01
C ILE A 111 10.04 14.94 -2.88
N ARG A 112 10.07 13.61 -2.68
CA ARG A 112 10.88 12.99 -1.63
C ARG A 112 11.07 11.49 -1.84
N VAL A 113 12.03 10.92 -1.12
CA VAL A 113 12.23 9.48 -0.99
C VAL A 113 12.00 9.08 0.46
N GLN A 114 11.07 8.18 0.67
CA GLN A 114 10.77 7.58 1.96
C GLN A 114 11.49 6.23 2.04
N ARG A 115 12.42 6.10 3.00
CA ARG A 115 13.06 4.81 3.31
C ARG A 115 12.18 4.06 4.30
N GLY A 116 11.83 2.82 3.98
CA GLY A 116 10.91 2.02 4.78
C GLY A 116 9.56 1.82 4.11
N ILE A 117 8.64 1.21 4.85
CA ILE A 117 7.28 0.91 4.39
C ILE A 117 6.32 1.92 5.01
N THR A 118 5.44 2.47 4.16
CA THR A 118 4.42 3.44 4.56
C THR A 118 3.05 2.99 4.08
N TYR A 119 2.01 3.73 4.42
CA TYR A 119 0.63 3.44 3.97
C TYR A 119 0.48 3.43 2.45
N GLU A 120 1.33 4.15 1.73
CA GLU A 120 1.38 4.14 0.26
C GLU A 120 1.74 2.77 -0.32
N ALA A 121 2.27 1.84 0.48
CA ALA A 121 2.63 0.48 0.06
C ALA A 121 1.52 -0.55 0.28
N ILE A 122 0.49 -0.23 1.09
CA ILE A 122 -0.52 -1.20 1.55
C ILE A 122 -1.31 -1.82 0.41
N TRP A 123 -1.58 -1.09 -0.67
CA TRP A 123 -2.27 -1.63 -1.84
C TRP A 123 -1.62 -2.91 -2.39
N SER A 124 -0.31 -3.05 -2.22
CA SER A 124 0.43 -4.20 -2.72
C SER A 124 0.07 -5.52 -2.02
N GLU A 125 -0.38 -5.47 -0.76
CA GLU A 125 -0.89 -6.64 -0.04
C GLU A 125 -2.17 -7.21 -0.68
N ILE A 126 -2.90 -6.37 -1.41
CA ILE A 126 -4.20 -6.74 -1.96
C ILE A 126 -4.10 -7.03 -3.46
N PHE A 127 -3.28 -6.26 -4.20
CA PHE A 127 -3.30 -6.24 -5.65
C PHE A 127 -1.98 -6.59 -6.34
N ALA A 128 -0.88 -6.82 -5.62
CA ALA A 128 0.34 -7.35 -6.21
C ALA A 128 0.45 -8.87 -6.01
N LEU A 129 1.02 -9.58 -6.99
CA LEU A 129 1.29 -11.02 -6.86
C LEU A 129 2.27 -11.32 -5.72
N THR A 130 3.29 -10.47 -5.55
CA THR A 130 4.16 -10.47 -4.38
C THR A 130 4.16 -9.07 -3.80
N SER A 131 3.71 -8.91 -2.57
CA SER A 131 3.61 -7.59 -1.95
C SER A 131 4.99 -6.97 -1.67
N ILE A 132 5.02 -5.66 -1.46
CA ILE A 132 6.23 -4.95 -1.02
C ILE A 132 6.73 -5.55 0.30
N PHE A 133 5.82 -5.85 1.22
CA PHE A 133 6.13 -6.44 2.54
C PHE A 133 6.78 -7.82 2.40
N GLU A 134 6.22 -8.69 1.56
CA GLU A 134 6.81 -10.01 1.29
C GLU A 134 8.19 -9.89 0.66
N ASN A 135 8.37 -8.99 -0.32
CA ASN A 135 9.67 -8.78 -0.95
C ASN A 135 10.72 -8.22 0.01
N VAL A 136 10.33 -7.42 0.98
CA VAL A 136 11.23 -6.99 2.07
C VAL A 136 11.71 -8.19 2.89
N VAL A 137 10.80 -9.05 3.32
CA VAL A 137 11.15 -10.28 4.07
C VAL A 137 12.04 -11.21 3.22
N ARG A 138 11.70 -11.40 1.93
CA ARG A 138 12.53 -12.18 1.00
C ARG A 138 13.94 -11.61 0.86
N GLY A 139 14.04 -10.30 0.69
CA GLY A 139 15.33 -9.59 0.58
C GLY A 139 16.22 -9.78 1.81
N GLU A 140 15.65 -9.67 3.01
CA GLU A 140 16.39 -9.89 4.27
C GLU A 140 16.81 -11.35 4.49
N LEU A 141 15.98 -12.29 4.09
CA LEU A 141 16.28 -13.73 4.16
C LEU A 141 17.18 -14.19 3.00
N ASN A 142 17.64 -13.30 2.13
CA ASN A 142 18.40 -13.61 0.91
C ASN A 142 17.70 -14.58 -0.04
N LEU A 143 16.37 -14.58 -0.05
CA LEU A 143 15.56 -15.32 -1.01
C LEU A 143 15.43 -14.52 -2.32
N PRO A 144 15.10 -15.18 -3.44
CA PRO A 144 14.74 -14.48 -4.67
C PRO A 144 13.54 -13.55 -4.43
N LEU A 145 13.61 -12.31 -4.94
CA LEU A 145 12.48 -11.41 -4.93
C LEU A 145 11.38 -11.93 -5.88
N GLY A 146 10.12 -11.78 -5.46
CA GLY A 146 8.97 -12.12 -6.28
C GLY A 146 8.60 -11.00 -7.24
N THR A 147 7.70 -11.29 -8.18
CA THR A 147 7.24 -10.32 -9.18
C THR A 147 6.34 -9.25 -8.56
N SER A 148 6.42 -8.03 -9.11
CA SER A 148 5.53 -6.91 -8.75
C SER A 148 4.28 -6.81 -9.64
N GLU A 149 3.99 -7.84 -10.44
CA GLU A 149 2.82 -7.85 -11.31
C GLU A 149 1.52 -7.68 -10.53
N LEU A 150 0.57 -6.97 -11.14
CA LEU A 150 -0.74 -6.75 -10.56
C LEU A 150 -1.66 -7.95 -10.79
N ILE A 151 -2.49 -8.26 -9.80
CA ILE A 151 -3.58 -9.24 -9.92
C ILE A 151 -4.74 -8.64 -10.72
N GLU A 152 -4.95 -7.32 -10.61
CA GLU A 152 -6.02 -6.55 -11.24
C GLU A 152 -5.46 -5.24 -11.76
N GLU A 153 -5.98 -4.78 -12.92
CA GLU A 153 -5.54 -3.52 -13.54
C GLU A 153 -6.32 -2.30 -13.03
N ASP A 154 -7.59 -2.49 -12.67
CA ASP A 154 -8.49 -1.41 -12.23
C ASP A 154 -8.98 -1.70 -10.81
N TRP A 155 -8.48 -0.92 -9.85
CA TRP A 155 -8.75 -1.08 -8.44
C TRP A 155 -8.61 0.25 -7.68
N LEU A 156 -9.19 0.29 -6.48
CA LEU A 156 -9.02 1.38 -5.53
C LEU A 156 -8.93 0.82 -4.12
N VAL A 157 -7.98 1.34 -3.35
CA VAL A 157 -7.79 1.06 -1.92
C VAL A 157 -7.93 2.37 -1.17
N ALA A 158 -8.64 2.37 -0.05
CA ALA A 158 -8.71 3.53 0.83
C ALA A 158 -8.67 3.10 2.30
N ASN A 159 -8.05 3.92 3.15
CA ASN A 159 -8.07 3.68 4.58
C ASN A 159 -9.40 4.12 5.20
N PHE A 160 -9.77 3.49 6.31
CA PHE A 160 -10.87 3.89 7.18
C PHE A 160 -10.41 3.95 8.64
N ASP A 161 -11.07 4.80 9.43
CA ASP A 161 -10.82 4.97 10.86
C ASP A 161 -12.17 5.15 11.57
N ALA A 162 -12.75 4.03 12.00
CA ALA A 162 -14.07 4.01 12.64
C ALA A 162 -13.99 4.45 14.11
N PRO A 163 -15.03 5.10 14.66
CA PRO A 163 -15.10 5.40 16.07
C PRO A 163 -15.01 4.16 16.94
N LEU A 164 -14.26 4.24 18.06
CA LEU A 164 -14.00 3.09 18.94
C LEU A 164 -15.27 2.52 19.60
N ASN A 165 -16.32 3.32 19.71
CA ASN A 165 -17.62 2.90 20.25
C ASN A 165 -18.57 2.29 19.22
N LEU A 166 -18.19 2.23 17.95
CA LEU A 166 -18.99 1.61 16.89
C LEU A 166 -18.87 0.07 16.94
N ASP A 167 -20.01 -0.63 16.94
CA ASP A 167 -20.02 -2.08 16.73
C ASP A 167 -19.71 -2.41 15.27
N MET A 168 -18.48 -2.82 15.01
CA MET A 168 -17.99 -3.11 13.66
C MET A 168 -18.58 -4.37 13.01
N LYS A 169 -19.33 -5.19 13.76
CA LYS A 169 -19.93 -6.42 13.22
C LYS A 169 -20.95 -6.11 12.12
N HIS A 170 -21.84 -5.17 12.39
CA HIS A 170 -22.88 -4.79 11.43
C HIS A 170 -22.31 -4.11 10.18
N PRO A 171 -21.42 -3.12 10.26
CA PRO A 171 -20.77 -2.55 9.08
C PRO A 171 -20.06 -3.57 8.19
N TYR A 172 -19.33 -4.52 8.75
CA TYR A 172 -18.68 -5.55 7.94
C TYR A 172 -19.67 -6.48 7.25
N LEU A 173 -20.73 -6.89 7.94
CA LEU A 173 -21.77 -7.76 7.36
C LEU A 173 -22.48 -7.05 6.20
N HIS A 174 -22.86 -5.78 6.38
CA HIS A 174 -23.48 -4.99 5.33
C HIS A 174 -22.56 -4.85 4.11
N LEU A 175 -21.30 -4.46 4.34
CA LEU A 175 -20.33 -4.29 3.27
C LEU A 175 -20.23 -5.52 2.37
N PHE A 176 -20.06 -6.72 2.95
CA PHE A 176 -19.91 -7.96 2.19
C PHE A 176 -21.25 -8.46 1.61
N ALA A 177 -22.39 -8.10 2.19
CA ALA A 177 -23.69 -8.39 1.62
C ALA A 177 -23.99 -7.50 0.40
N HIS A 178 -23.55 -6.24 0.44
CA HIS A 178 -23.76 -5.27 -0.64
C HIS A 178 -22.90 -5.59 -1.87
N GLU A 179 -21.59 -5.81 -1.67
CA GLU A 179 -20.64 -6.08 -2.76
C GLU A 179 -19.60 -7.12 -2.30
N PRO A 180 -19.75 -8.39 -2.72
CA PRO A 180 -18.88 -9.48 -2.25
C PRO A 180 -17.41 -9.37 -2.72
N ARG A 181 -17.10 -8.47 -3.67
CA ARG A 181 -15.73 -8.22 -4.14
C ARG A 181 -14.93 -7.29 -3.24
N TYR A 182 -15.56 -6.64 -2.25
CA TYR A 182 -14.81 -5.87 -1.27
C TYR A 182 -13.78 -6.74 -0.56
N ARG A 183 -12.59 -6.17 -0.40
CA ARG A 183 -11.53 -6.74 0.42
C ARG A 183 -11.22 -5.78 1.55
N VAL A 184 -11.10 -6.29 2.75
CA VAL A 184 -10.80 -5.49 3.94
C VAL A 184 -9.52 -6.01 4.58
N LEU A 185 -8.50 -5.14 4.64
CA LEU A 185 -7.27 -5.39 5.39
C LEU A 185 -7.36 -4.65 6.72
N LYS A 186 -7.49 -5.39 7.81
CA LYS A 186 -7.63 -4.83 9.16
C LYS A 186 -6.25 -4.58 9.77
N LEU A 187 -6.02 -3.36 10.25
CA LEU A 187 -4.91 -3.04 11.15
C LEU A 187 -5.34 -3.24 12.60
N THR A 188 -6.56 -2.82 12.92
CA THR A 188 -7.25 -3.07 14.20
C THR A 188 -8.72 -3.37 13.91
N THR A 189 -9.54 -3.55 14.96
CA THR A 189 -10.98 -3.72 14.79
C THR A 189 -11.64 -2.51 14.10
N HIS A 190 -11.14 -1.29 14.35
CA HIS A 190 -11.74 -0.03 13.91
C HIS A 190 -10.94 0.69 12.82
N LYS A 191 -9.73 0.21 12.48
CA LYS A 191 -8.86 0.83 11.48
C LYS A 191 -8.39 -0.20 10.47
N GLY A 192 -8.27 0.24 9.23
CA GLY A 192 -7.78 -0.63 8.18
C GLY A 192 -7.92 0.01 6.81
N PHE A 193 -7.99 -0.85 5.82
CA PHE A 193 -8.16 -0.48 4.43
C PHE A 193 -9.30 -1.27 3.83
N VAL A 194 -10.12 -0.62 3.02
CA VAL A 194 -11.12 -1.23 2.16
C VAL A 194 -10.67 -1.09 0.72
N ALA A 195 -10.86 -2.14 -0.04
CA ALA A 195 -10.46 -2.20 -1.44
C ALA A 195 -11.56 -2.81 -2.30
N LEU A 196 -11.63 -2.34 -3.54
CA LEU A 196 -12.53 -2.86 -4.57
C LEU A 196 -11.81 -2.87 -5.92
N SER A 197 -12.16 -3.81 -6.78
CA SER A 197 -11.69 -3.88 -8.17
C SER A 197 -12.84 -4.14 -9.12
N ARG A 198 -12.62 -3.85 -10.43
CA ARG A 198 -13.55 -4.19 -11.52
C ARG A 198 -14.96 -3.60 -11.36
N SER A 199 -15.09 -2.42 -10.79
CA SER A 199 -16.38 -1.71 -10.72
C SER A 199 -16.38 -0.48 -11.63
N VAL A 200 -17.53 -0.22 -12.23
CA VAL A 200 -17.74 0.97 -13.08
C VAL A 200 -17.65 2.27 -12.27
N ASN A 201 -17.99 2.18 -10.98
CA ASN A 201 -18.06 3.33 -10.07
C ASN A 201 -17.13 3.15 -8.84
N LEU A 202 -15.91 2.63 -9.04
CA LEU A 202 -14.97 2.29 -7.97
C LEU A 202 -14.88 3.35 -6.86
N LYS A 203 -14.72 4.62 -7.24
CA LYS A 203 -14.57 5.70 -6.26
C LYS A 203 -15.81 5.89 -5.41
N ALA A 204 -16.99 5.92 -6.03
CA ALA A 204 -18.25 6.11 -5.32
C ALA A 204 -18.56 4.94 -4.37
N GLU A 205 -18.31 3.71 -4.82
CA GLU A 205 -18.52 2.51 -4.01
C GLU A 205 -17.55 2.42 -2.84
N VAL A 206 -16.26 2.75 -3.04
CA VAL A 206 -15.29 2.76 -1.93
C VAL A 206 -15.59 3.87 -0.93
N ILE A 207 -16.00 5.06 -1.39
CA ILE A 207 -16.44 6.14 -0.49
C ILE A 207 -17.66 5.69 0.32
N HIS A 208 -18.66 5.08 -0.33
CA HIS A 208 -19.82 4.52 0.37
C HIS A 208 -19.41 3.48 1.43
N ALA A 209 -18.48 2.60 1.08
CA ALA A 209 -17.95 1.61 2.01
C ALA A 209 -17.26 2.26 3.24
N ILE A 210 -16.48 3.32 3.02
CA ILE A 210 -15.83 4.07 4.12
C ILE A 210 -16.89 4.74 4.99
N ASP A 211 -17.83 5.48 4.39
CA ASP A 211 -18.89 6.18 5.11
C ASP A 211 -19.71 5.21 5.98
N TYR A 212 -19.92 3.98 5.48
CA TYR A 212 -20.60 2.92 6.24
C TYR A 212 -19.73 2.35 7.37
N LEU A 213 -18.46 2.04 7.07
CA LEU A 213 -17.51 1.52 8.07
C LEU A 213 -17.25 2.52 9.20
N GLU A 214 -17.33 3.81 8.93
CA GLU A 214 -17.12 4.89 9.90
C GLU A 214 -18.42 5.34 10.61
N GLY A 215 -19.56 4.75 10.24
CA GLY A 215 -20.85 5.07 10.84
C GLY A 215 -21.41 6.44 10.45
N VAL A 216 -20.94 6.99 9.31
CA VAL A 216 -21.46 8.23 8.74
C VAL A 216 -22.85 8.01 8.13
N ILE A 217 -23.07 6.83 7.57
CA ILE A 217 -24.35 6.38 7.02
C ILE A 217 -24.84 5.21 7.88
N ASN A 218 -26.08 5.30 8.38
CA ASN A 218 -26.81 4.24 9.06
C ASN A 218 -28.08 3.98 8.24
N GLU A 219 -28.21 2.79 7.67
CA GLU A 219 -29.49 2.28 7.17
C GLU A 219 -30.21 1.46 8.22
#